data_613426506b489f0165f63e53d38380df
#
_entry.id   613426506b489f0165f63e53d38380df
#
_cell.length_a   1.000
_cell.length_b   1.000
_cell.length_c   1.000
_cell.angle_alpha   90.00
_cell.angle_beta   90.00
_cell.angle_gamma   90.00
#
_symmetry.space_group_name_H-M   'P 1'
#
loop_
_entity.id
_entity.type
_entity.pdbx_description
1 polymer ?
#
loop_
_entity_poly.entity_id
_entity_poly.type
_entity_poly.pdbx_seq_one_letter_code
_entity_poly.pdbx_strand_id
1 'polypeptide(L)'
;MNKLFLFLILIFGLSTSANAEIKRIVSGNQNAKITIIAYESLTCSHCANFHKDVYPSLKKDFIDTGLVKIEFRHFPLDIAALNASKISLCKQDQSLEILEKLYSNQQAWIKGKEIEEVNNNLKEFLK
;
A
#
# COMPACT_ATOMS: atom_id res chain seq x y z
N MET A 1 -36.87 17.80 -34.17
CA MET A 1 -35.80 17.59 -33.17
C MET A 1 -34.47 17.66 -33.91
N ASN A 2 -33.65 18.69 -33.64
CA ASN A 2 -32.43 18.97 -34.42
C ASN A 2 -31.36 17.91 -34.17
N LYS A 3 -30.77 17.36 -35.25
CA LYS A 3 -29.66 16.38 -35.18
C LYS A 3 -28.51 16.85 -34.26
N LEU A 4 -28.30 18.16 -34.15
CA LEU A 4 -27.33 18.80 -33.28
C LEU A 4 -27.67 18.61 -31.79
N PHE A 5 -28.94 18.59 -31.43
CA PHE A 5 -29.40 18.39 -30.05
C PHE A 5 -29.20 16.94 -29.59
N LEU A 6 -29.41 15.99 -30.48
CA LEU A 6 -29.13 14.57 -30.25
C LEU A 6 -27.63 14.29 -30.09
N PHE A 7 -26.77 14.99 -30.82
CA PHE A 7 -25.31 14.88 -30.73
C PHE A 7 -24.76 15.44 -29.41
N LEU A 8 -25.34 16.56 -28.94
CA LEU A 8 -25.01 17.15 -27.62
C LEU A 8 -25.40 16.24 -26.43
N ILE A 9 -26.53 15.54 -26.51
CA ILE A 9 -26.96 14.60 -25.48
C ILE A 9 -26.04 13.36 -25.46
N LEU A 10 -25.53 12.92 -26.61
CA LEU A 10 -24.62 11.78 -26.70
C LEU A 10 -23.24 12.08 -26.09
N ILE A 11 -22.76 13.34 -26.17
CA ILE A 11 -21.47 13.76 -25.60
C ILE A 11 -21.56 13.92 -24.06
N PHE A 12 -22.73 14.35 -23.54
CA PHE A 12 -22.93 14.56 -22.10
C PHE A 12 -23.16 13.27 -21.31
N GLY A 13 -23.58 12.18 -22.00
CA GLY A 13 -23.89 10.89 -21.36
C GLY A 13 -22.68 10.00 -21.06
N LEU A 14 -21.45 10.35 -21.49
CA LEU A 14 -20.24 9.52 -21.35
C LEU A 14 -19.28 9.96 -20.24
N SER A 15 -19.73 10.81 -19.32
CA SER A 15 -18.93 11.14 -18.13
C SER A 15 -18.98 9.98 -17.13
N THR A 16 -18.30 8.87 -17.42
CA THR A 16 -18.02 7.85 -16.43
C THR A 16 -16.95 8.40 -15.48
N SER A 17 -17.35 8.77 -14.28
CA SER A 17 -16.42 9.07 -13.20
C SER A 17 -15.59 7.82 -12.91
N ALA A 18 -14.36 7.78 -13.40
CA ALA A 18 -13.40 6.74 -13.01
C ALA A 18 -13.02 6.99 -11.55
N ASN A 19 -13.75 6.37 -10.63
CA ASN A 19 -13.32 6.27 -9.24
C ASN A 19 -12.15 5.31 -9.16
N ALA A 20 -10.93 5.82 -9.13
CA ALA A 20 -9.75 5.03 -8.82
C ALA A 20 -9.76 4.73 -7.31
N GLU A 21 -10.34 3.60 -6.94
CA GLU A 21 -10.28 3.09 -5.57
C GLU A 21 -8.89 2.48 -5.33
N ILE A 22 -8.17 3.02 -4.34
CA ILE A 22 -6.92 2.41 -3.88
C ILE A 22 -7.27 1.18 -3.07
N LYS A 23 -6.88 0.00 -3.56
CA LYS A 23 -7.07 -1.26 -2.83
C LYS A 23 -6.26 -1.24 -1.53
N ARG A 24 -6.90 -1.69 -0.45
CA ARG A 24 -6.27 -1.81 0.86
C ARG A 24 -5.30 -2.98 0.87
N ILE A 25 -4.19 -2.83 1.58
CA ILE A 25 -3.24 -3.92 1.80
C ILE A 25 -3.78 -4.76 2.96
N VAL A 26 -4.23 -5.97 2.67
CA VAL A 26 -4.86 -6.86 3.64
C VAL A 26 -4.18 -8.21 3.64
N SER A 27 -3.91 -8.76 4.81
CA SER A 27 -3.50 -10.14 5.02
C SER A 27 -4.56 -10.90 5.80
N GLY A 28 -4.94 -12.08 5.32
CA GLY A 28 -5.93 -12.94 5.92
C GLY A 28 -7.26 -13.02 5.18
N ASN A 29 -8.19 -13.77 5.78
CA ASN A 29 -9.52 -13.99 5.21
C ASN A 29 -10.36 -12.70 5.28
N GLN A 30 -10.90 -12.25 4.16
CA GLN A 30 -11.74 -11.04 4.08
C GLN A 30 -12.97 -11.12 5.01
N ASN A 31 -13.46 -12.33 5.29
CA ASN A 31 -14.60 -12.59 6.16
C ASN A 31 -14.22 -12.83 7.63
N ALA A 32 -12.94 -12.64 8.01
CA ALA A 32 -12.51 -12.76 9.41
C ALA A 32 -13.31 -11.83 10.31
N LYS A 33 -13.73 -12.34 11.48
CA LYS A 33 -14.56 -11.58 12.43
C LYS A 33 -13.83 -10.43 13.10
N ILE A 34 -12.51 -10.56 13.24
CA ILE A 34 -11.65 -9.55 13.85
C ILE A 34 -10.81 -8.89 12.78
N THR A 35 -10.79 -7.57 12.75
CA THR A 35 -9.92 -6.78 11.89
C THR A 35 -8.96 -5.96 12.75
N ILE A 36 -7.67 -6.19 12.56
CA ILE A 36 -6.62 -5.34 13.10
C ILE A 36 -6.32 -4.28 12.05
N ILE A 37 -6.27 -3.01 12.42
CA ILE A 37 -5.84 -1.93 11.54
C ILE A 37 -4.49 -1.43 12.04
N ALA A 38 -3.45 -1.61 11.24
CA ALA A 38 -2.10 -1.16 11.54
C ALA A 38 -1.79 0.11 10.73
N TYR A 39 -1.52 1.22 11.42
CA TYR A 39 -1.04 2.45 10.81
C TYR A 39 0.48 2.48 10.88
N GLU A 40 1.16 2.54 9.74
CA GLU A 40 2.59 2.28 9.66
C GLU A 40 3.31 3.24 8.71
N SER A 41 4.56 3.58 9.06
CA SER A 41 5.48 4.32 8.20
C SER A 41 6.61 3.43 7.71
N LEU A 42 6.88 3.46 6.42
CA LEU A 42 7.92 2.64 5.80
C LEU A 42 9.35 3.03 6.20
N THR A 43 9.54 4.21 6.81
CA THR A 43 10.84 4.64 7.38
C THR A 43 10.96 4.39 8.89
N CYS A 44 9.88 3.95 9.54
CA CYS A 44 9.86 3.68 10.98
C CYS A 44 10.53 2.33 11.30
N SER A 45 11.61 2.35 12.08
CA SER A 45 12.31 1.14 12.51
C SER A 45 11.47 0.21 13.40
N HIS A 46 10.59 0.78 14.23
CA HIS A 46 9.68 -0.02 15.06
C HIS A 46 8.62 -0.76 14.21
N CYS A 47 8.17 -0.14 13.11
CA CYS A 47 7.28 -0.83 12.17
C CYS A 47 8.01 -1.98 11.47
N ALA A 48 9.27 -1.78 11.05
CA ALA A 48 10.09 -2.86 10.49
C ALA A 48 10.29 -4.01 11.50
N ASN A 49 10.54 -3.69 12.77
CA ASN A 49 10.65 -4.69 13.83
C ASN A 49 9.33 -5.44 14.06
N PHE A 50 8.18 -4.77 13.98
CA PHE A 50 6.88 -5.44 14.05
C PHE A 50 6.73 -6.48 12.93
N HIS A 51 7.07 -6.12 11.69
CA HIS A 51 7.01 -7.05 10.56
C HIS A 51 7.99 -8.21 10.69
N LYS A 52 9.15 -7.99 11.29
CA LYS A 52 10.18 -9.01 11.51
C LYS A 52 9.86 -9.95 12.67
N ASP A 53 9.47 -9.39 13.82
CA ASP A 53 9.49 -10.11 15.10
C ASP A 53 8.09 -10.50 15.59
N VAL A 54 7.04 -9.75 15.22
CA VAL A 54 5.67 -9.95 15.73
C VAL A 54 4.73 -10.49 14.66
N TYR A 55 4.73 -9.89 13.48
CA TYR A 55 3.80 -10.25 12.41
C TYR A 55 3.86 -11.73 12.00
N PRO A 56 5.02 -12.42 11.92
CA PRO A 56 5.06 -13.83 11.56
C PRO A 56 4.29 -14.74 12.52
N SER A 57 4.40 -14.49 13.84
CA SER A 57 3.63 -15.22 14.85
C SER A 57 2.14 -14.88 14.80
N LEU A 58 1.80 -13.59 14.68
CA LEU A 58 0.42 -13.14 14.49
C LEU A 58 -0.21 -13.77 13.25
N LYS A 59 0.54 -13.84 12.16
CA LYS A 59 0.09 -14.46 10.92
C LYS A 59 -0.19 -15.93 11.10
N LYS A 60 0.76 -16.69 11.64
CA LYS A 60 0.65 -18.13 11.85
C LYS A 60 -0.49 -18.49 12.80
N ASP A 61 -0.57 -17.79 13.94
CA ASP A 61 -1.42 -18.24 15.06
C ASP A 61 -2.88 -17.72 14.93
N PHE A 62 -3.11 -16.64 14.18
CA PHE A 62 -4.42 -16.00 14.12
C PHE A 62 -4.91 -15.67 12.69
N ILE A 63 -4.02 -15.23 11.79
CA ILE A 63 -4.43 -14.80 10.45
C ILE A 63 -4.66 -16.02 9.55
N ASP A 64 -3.71 -16.97 9.53
CA ASP A 64 -3.79 -18.18 8.71
C ASP A 64 -4.90 -19.13 9.20
N THR A 65 -5.33 -19.01 10.46
CA THR A 65 -6.49 -19.72 10.99
C THR A 65 -7.83 -19.14 10.57
N GLY A 66 -7.83 -17.95 9.96
CA GLY A 66 -9.03 -17.24 9.53
C GLY A 66 -9.76 -16.47 10.63
N LEU A 67 -9.25 -16.46 11.88
CA LEU A 67 -9.85 -15.73 12.99
C LEU A 67 -9.71 -14.23 12.85
N VAL A 68 -8.54 -13.79 12.35
CA VAL A 68 -8.15 -12.39 12.24
C VAL A 68 -7.76 -12.06 10.81
N LYS A 69 -8.03 -10.85 10.38
CA LYS A 69 -7.35 -10.21 9.26
C LYS A 69 -6.64 -8.95 9.73
N ILE A 70 -5.55 -8.59 9.08
CA ILE A 70 -4.87 -7.33 9.31
C ILE A 70 -4.92 -6.46 8.06
N GLU A 71 -5.26 -5.19 8.23
CA GLU A 71 -5.26 -4.16 7.21
C GLU A 71 -4.13 -3.18 7.51
N PHE A 72 -3.16 -3.11 6.61
CA PHE A 72 -2.04 -2.17 6.70
C PHE A 72 -2.41 -0.86 6.02
N ARG A 73 -2.30 0.24 6.76
CA ARG A 73 -2.55 1.59 6.30
C ARG A 73 -1.31 2.43 6.40
N HIS A 74 -0.88 3.01 5.29
CA HIS A 74 0.25 3.91 5.31
C HIS A 74 -0.04 5.18 6.13
N PHE A 75 0.88 5.48 7.03
CA PHE A 75 0.94 6.70 7.81
C PHE A 75 2.35 7.29 7.69
N PRO A 76 2.70 7.89 6.54
CA PRO A 76 4.06 8.34 6.27
C PRO A 76 4.47 9.48 7.22
N LEU A 77 5.59 9.28 7.92
CA LEU A 77 6.15 10.27 8.85
C LEU A 77 7.09 11.27 8.17
N ASP A 78 7.52 10.96 6.94
CA ASP A 78 8.41 11.78 6.12
C ASP A 78 8.18 11.56 4.62
N ILE A 79 8.90 12.34 3.80
CA ILE A 79 8.76 12.29 2.33
C ILE A 79 9.24 10.96 1.74
N ALA A 80 10.28 10.34 2.32
CA ALA A 80 10.77 9.05 1.86
C ALA A 80 9.72 7.96 2.10
N ALA A 81 9.09 7.94 3.29
CA ALA A 81 7.97 7.06 3.59
C ALA A 81 6.79 7.28 2.65
N LEU A 82 6.46 8.54 2.34
CA LEU A 82 5.37 8.86 1.41
C LEU A 82 5.66 8.32 0.00
N ASN A 83 6.88 8.48 -0.50
CA ASN A 83 7.27 7.99 -1.83
C ASN A 83 7.25 6.46 -1.88
N ALA A 84 7.79 5.79 -0.86
CA ALA A 84 7.76 4.33 -0.74
C ALA A 84 6.31 3.80 -0.63
N SER A 85 5.43 4.50 0.09
CA SER A 85 4.00 4.16 0.21
C SER A 85 3.28 4.21 -1.14
N LYS A 86 3.54 5.24 -1.94
CA LYS A 86 2.97 5.34 -3.29
C LYS A 86 3.40 4.15 -4.16
N ILE A 87 4.68 3.77 -4.08
CA ILE A 87 5.23 2.66 -4.86
C ILE A 87 4.60 1.33 -4.42
N SER A 88 4.46 1.09 -3.11
CA SER A 88 3.87 -0.15 -2.60
C SER A 88 2.42 -0.35 -3.05
N LEU A 89 1.70 0.73 -3.40
CA LEU A 89 0.33 0.69 -3.88
C LEU A 89 0.21 0.61 -5.41
N CYS A 90 1.30 0.75 -6.17
CA CYS A 90 1.25 0.74 -7.64
C CYS A 90 0.85 -0.62 -8.21
N LYS A 91 1.29 -1.72 -7.60
CA LYS A 91 0.88 -3.09 -7.94
C LYS A 91 -0.18 -3.56 -6.97
N GLN A 92 -1.43 -3.22 -7.22
CA GLN A 92 -2.55 -3.40 -6.30
C GLN A 92 -2.77 -4.84 -5.78
N ASP A 93 -2.41 -5.84 -6.56
CA ASP A 93 -2.50 -7.27 -6.24
C ASP A 93 -1.26 -7.82 -5.51
N GLN A 94 -0.13 -7.09 -5.55
CA GLN A 94 1.14 -7.45 -4.90
C GLN A 94 1.55 -6.45 -3.81
N SER A 95 0.63 -5.62 -3.35
CA SER A 95 0.94 -4.56 -2.38
C SER A 95 1.50 -5.09 -1.07
N LEU A 96 1.02 -6.25 -0.58
CA LEU A 96 1.53 -6.88 0.64
C LEU A 96 2.97 -7.39 0.45
N GLU A 97 3.27 -8.02 -0.67
CA GLU A 97 4.61 -8.51 -0.99
C GLU A 97 5.63 -7.37 -1.05
N ILE A 98 5.26 -6.26 -1.70
CA ILE A 98 6.11 -5.07 -1.77
C ILE A 98 6.28 -4.45 -0.38
N LEU A 99 5.22 -4.39 0.42
CA LEU A 99 5.28 -3.89 1.79
C LEU A 99 6.28 -4.69 2.63
N GLU A 100 6.17 -6.01 2.62
CA GLU A 100 7.07 -6.92 3.34
C GLU A 100 8.52 -6.81 2.83
N LYS A 101 8.72 -6.73 1.51
CA LYS A 101 10.04 -6.51 0.90
C LYS A 101 10.67 -5.21 1.38
N LEU A 102 9.90 -4.12 1.44
CA LEU A 102 10.39 -2.81 1.89
C LEU A 102 10.77 -2.83 3.37
N TYR A 103 9.98 -3.46 4.24
CA TYR A 103 10.31 -3.56 5.67
C TYR A 103 11.48 -4.49 5.95
N SER A 104 11.54 -5.66 5.33
CA SER A 104 12.61 -6.63 5.56
C SER A 104 13.99 -6.10 5.15
N ASN A 105 14.05 -5.12 4.26
CA ASN A 105 15.26 -4.51 3.76
C ASN A 105 15.31 -2.99 3.98
N GLN A 106 14.60 -2.49 4.96
CA GLN A 106 14.44 -1.05 5.20
C GLN A 106 15.78 -0.31 5.15
N GLN A 107 16.81 -0.83 5.84
CA GLN A 107 18.14 -0.22 5.91
C GLN A 107 18.88 -0.18 4.57
N ALA A 108 18.46 -0.93 3.58
CA ALA A 108 19.10 -0.91 2.26
C ALA A 108 18.69 0.32 1.44
N TRP A 109 17.45 0.76 1.56
CA TRP A 109 16.91 1.82 0.72
C TRP A 109 16.75 3.17 1.43
N ILE A 110 16.64 3.22 2.79
CA ILE A 110 16.47 4.51 3.51
C ILE A 110 17.76 5.31 3.66
N LYS A 111 18.90 4.78 3.18
CA LYS A 111 20.20 5.44 3.27
C LYS A 111 20.21 6.73 2.45
N GLY A 112 20.86 7.74 2.98
CA GLY A 112 21.07 9.02 2.29
C GLY A 112 20.83 10.20 3.21
N LYS A 113 21.43 11.35 2.87
CA LYS A 113 21.22 12.62 3.56
C LYS A 113 20.12 13.44 2.93
N GLU A 114 20.00 13.31 1.61
CA GLU A 114 19.04 14.05 0.79
C GLU A 114 17.97 13.09 0.24
N ILE A 115 16.76 13.62 0.10
CA ILE A 115 15.61 12.82 -0.39
C ILE A 115 15.85 12.21 -1.78
N GLU A 116 16.59 12.88 -2.62
CA GLU A 116 16.92 12.39 -3.97
C GLU A 116 17.79 11.13 -3.91
N GLU A 117 18.77 11.09 -3.00
CA GLU A 117 19.60 9.91 -2.77
C GLU A 117 18.75 8.73 -2.28
N VAL A 118 17.88 8.96 -1.31
CA VAL A 118 16.95 7.94 -0.81
C VAL A 118 16.02 7.42 -1.91
N ASN A 119 15.48 8.29 -2.74
CA ASN A 119 14.63 7.90 -3.86
C ASN A 119 15.38 7.06 -4.91
N ASN A 120 16.65 7.38 -5.17
CA ASN A 120 17.49 6.60 -6.07
C ASN A 120 17.78 5.20 -5.50
N ASN A 121 18.10 5.11 -4.20
CA ASN A 121 18.29 3.83 -3.52
C ASN A 121 17.00 2.98 -3.55
N LEU A 122 15.85 3.59 -3.27
CA LEU A 122 14.56 2.92 -3.33
C LEU A 122 14.26 2.39 -4.75
N LYS A 123 14.55 3.19 -5.77
CA LYS A 123 14.37 2.80 -7.17
C LYS A 123 15.26 1.63 -7.56
N GLU A 124 16.53 1.65 -7.16
CA GLU A 124 17.47 0.54 -7.42
C GLU A 124 17.06 -0.73 -6.67
N PHE A 125 16.59 -0.60 -5.44
CA PHE A 125 16.15 -1.72 -4.61
C PHE A 125 14.92 -2.44 -5.18
N LEU A 126 14.08 -1.76 -5.93
CA LEU A 126 12.82 -2.30 -6.47
C LEU A 126 12.91 -2.79 -7.93
N LYS A 127 14.07 -2.67 -8.59
CA LYS A 127 14.33 -3.28 -9.89
C LYS A 127 14.47 -4.80 -9.78
#